data_b21ee3b38dbc8488119436aedfe480c1
#
_entry.id   b21ee3b38dbc8488119436aedfe480c1
#
_cell.length_a   1.000
_cell.length_b   1.000
_cell.length_c   1.000
_cell.angle_alpha   90.00
_cell.angle_beta   90.00
_cell.angle_gamma   90.00
#
_symmetry.space_group_name_H-M   'P 1'
#
loop_
_entity.id
_entity.type
_entity.pdbx_description
1 polymer ?
#
loop_
_entity_poly.entity_id
_entity_poly.type
_entity_poly.pdbx_seq_one_letter_code
_entity_poly.pdbx_strand_id
1 'polypeptide(L)'
;AYDRKTKEVFIPNEEIREEFIRSVKNGNRRELVKAVELSDKLLNATIRKDEATVAELIEEAHAANTSPKFYNNEQALRSVIIMAYLSSVDDYCRFEELASGKGYIDLLFLPTKQSAKPALVIELKWNKSGEKAIRQEEEQQYWKFAETFRYKGPILLVGINYNTKTKKHTCRIKEARKELL
;
A
#
# COMPACT_ATOMS: atom_id res chain seq x y z
N ALA A 1 15.04 -6.08 9.87
CA ALA A 1 14.50 -6.99 10.91
C ALA A 1 14.65 -6.35 12.30
N TYR A 2 13.84 -6.79 13.25
CA TYR A 2 13.84 -6.28 14.63
C TYR A 2 14.19 -7.41 15.60
N ASP A 3 15.25 -7.23 16.38
CA ASP A 3 15.60 -8.16 17.45
C ASP A 3 14.86 -7.77 18.74
N ARG A 4 13.94 -8.64 19.18
CA ARG A 4 13.13 -8.42 20.39
C ARG A 4 13.92 -8.48 21.70
N LYS A 5 15.10 -9.13 21.73
CA LYS A 5 15.92 -9.25 22.94
C LYS A 5 16.78 -8.02 23.16
N THR A 6 17.42 -7.53 22.08
CA THR A 6 18.28 -6.33 22.15
C THR A 6 17.51 -5.04 21.95
N LYS A 7 16.24 -5.11 21.45
CA LYS A 7 15.44 -3.97 20.99
C LYS A 7 16.08 -3.18 19.85
N GLU A 8 16.95 -3.84 19.08
CA GLU A 8 17.66 -3.25 17.97
C GLU A 8 16.99 -3.58 16.64
N VAL A 9 17.05 -2.63 15.72
CA VAL A 9 16.63 -2.82 14.32
C VAL A 9 17.87 -3.07 13.50
N PHE A 10 17.87 -4.13 12.71
CA PHE A 10 18.98 -4.42 11.80
C PHE A 10 18.46 -4.65 10.37
N ILE A 11 19.30 -4.33 9.40
CA ILE A 11 19.03 -4.56 7.99
C ILE A 11 19.55 -5.96 7.65
N PRO A 12 18.67 -6.94 7.32
CA PRO A 12 19.06 -8.36 7.21
C PRO A 12 19.80 -8.70 5.93
N ASN A 13 19.89 -7.78 4.97
CA ASN A 13 20.49 -7.97 3.67
C ASN A 13 21.58 -6.93 3.44
N GLU A 14 22.79 -7.37 3.13
CA GLU A 14 23.96 -6.50 2.93
C GLU A 14 23.76 -5.55 1.74
N GLU A 15 23.07 -5.98 0.66
CA GLU A 15 22.77 -5.13 -0.49
C GLU A 15 21.86 -3.96 -0.10
N ILE A 16 20.82 -4.23 0.70
CA ILE A 16 19.92 -3.17 1.22
C ILE A 16 20.68 -2.27 2.19
N ARG A 17 21.56 -2.84 3.00
CA ARG A 17 22.41 -2.07 3.91
C ARG A 17 23.34 -1.13 3.15
N GLU A 18 24.02 -1.60 2.11
CA GLU A 18 24.88 -0.78 1.27
C GLU A 18 24.11 0.31 0.55
N GLU A 19 22.92 0.01 0.01
CA GLU A 19 22.07 1.00 -0.64
C GLU A 19 21.58 2.06 0.35
N PHE A 20 21.18 1.66 1.55
CA PHE A 20 20.84 2.58 2.62
C PHE A 20 22.02 3.48 3.01
N ILE A 21 23.23 2.90 3.15
CA ILE A 21 24.46 3.65 3.44
C ILE A 21 24.79 4.61 2.30
N ARG A 22 24.63 4.20 1.05
CA ARG A 22 24.83 5.07 -0.13
C ARG A 22 23.84 6.23 -0.12
N SER A 23 22.56 5.96 0.12
CA SER A 23 21.49 6.96 0.19
C SER A 23 21.76 7.99 1.31
N VAL A 24 22.20 7.53 2.46
CA VAL A 24 22.58 8.42 3.59
C VAL A 24 23.85 9.22 3.31
N LYS A 25 24.88 8.59 2.70
CA LYS A 25 26.15 9.25 2.39
C LYS A 25 26.07 10.25 1.24
N ASN A 26 25.24 9.97 0.23
CA ASN A 26 25.12 10.81 -0.97
C ASN A 26 24.26 12.06 -0.77
N GLY A 27 23.85 12.35 0.45
CA GLY A 27 23.22 13.65 0.77
C GLY A 27 21.79 13.84 0.27
N ASN A 28 21.15 12.80 -0.28
CA ASN A 28 19.77 12.85 -0.79
C ASN A 28 18.71 12.81 0.33
N ARG A 29 19.04 13.37 1.49
CA ARG A 29 18.10 13.51 2.61
C ARG A 29 16.81 14.21 2.20
N ARG A 30 16.89 15.16 1.25
CA ARG A 30 15.71 15.90 0.77
C ARG A 30 14.73 15.02 0.00
N GLU A 31 15.21 14.10 -0.83
CA GLU A 31 14.36 13.19 -1.60
C GLU A 31 13.71 12.15 -0.67
N LEU A 32 14.46 11.63 0.30
CA LEU A 32 13.93 10.71 1.29
C LEU A 32 12.85 11.39 2.17
N VAL A 33 13.13 12.60 2.66
CA VAL A 33 12.15 13.39 3.42
C VAL A 33 10.88 13.63 2.60
N LYS A 34 11.02 14.05 1.34
CA LYS A 34 9.87 14.22 0.44
C LYS A 34 9.08 12.94 0.23
N ALA A 35 9.76 11.79 0.06
CA ALA A 35 9.10 10.50 -0.11
C ALA A 35 8.30 10.10 1.14
N VAL A 36 8.84 10.34 2.33
CA VAL A 36 8.13 10.09 3.60
C VAL A 36 6.95 11.04 3.74
N GLU A 37 7.13 12.34 3.51
CA GLU A 37 6.03 13.33 3.56
C GLU A 37 4.90 13.02 2.56
N LEU A 38 5.25 12.58 1.35
CA LEU A 38 4.28 12.16 0.33
C LEU A 38 3.53 10.92 0.81
N SER A 39 4.24 9.97 1.38
CA SER A 39 3.65 8.73 1.92
C SER A 39 2.69 9.01 3.08
N ASP A 40 3.03 9.91 3.99
CA ASP A 40 2.15 10.35 5.09
C ASP A 40 0.86 11.01 4.55
N LYS A 41 1.00 11.89 3.57
CA LYS A 41 -0.16 12.52 2.90
C LYS A 41 -1.05 11.48 2.23
N LEU A 42 -0.45 10.50 1.53
CA LEU A 42 -1.16 9.43 0.85
C LEU A 42 -1.93 8.56 1.83
N LEU A 43 -1.28 8.11 2.90
CA LEU A 43 -1.93 7.30 3.94
C LEU A 43 -3.10 8.04 4.58
N ASN A 44 -2.91 9.31 4.92
CA ASN A 44 -3.96 10.15 5.49
C ASN A 44 -5.13 10.39 4.50
N ALA A 45 -4.85 10.61 3.21
CA ALA A 45 -5.88 10.75 2.18
C ALA A 45 -6.68 9.45 2.02
N THR A 46 -6.01 8.29 2.05
CA THR A 46 -6.65 6.97 1.98
C THR A 46 -7.60 6.75 3.15
N ILE A 47 -7.16 7.04 4.38
CA ILE A 47 -7.99 6.89 5.59
C ILE A 47 -9.22 7.82 5.54
N ARG A 48 -9.06 9.03 4.99
CA ARG A 48 -10.18 9.98 4.78
C ARG A 48 -11.05 9.67 3.58
N LYS A 49 -10.72 8.65 2.81
CA LYS A 49 -11.41 8.23 1.57
C LYS A 49 -11.41 9.32 0.49
N ASP A 50 -10.33 10.10 0.43
CA ASP A 50 -10.13 11.14 -0.59
C ASP A 50 -9.49 10.50 -1.84
N GLU A 51 -10.35 9.91 -2.68
CA GLU A 51 -9.97 9.14 -3.87
C GLU A 51 -9.17 9.95 -4.88
N ALA A 52 -9.49 11.23 -5.05
CA ALA A 52 -8.82 12.12 -5.99
C ALA A 52 -7.38 12.39 -5.55
N THR A 53 -7.20 12.81 -4.29
CA THR A 53 -5.87 13.05 -3.71
C THR A 53 -5.03 11.78 -3.69
N VAL A 54 -5.61 10.62 -3.39
CA VAL A 54 -4.89 9.33 -3.47
C VAL A 54 -4.37 9.07 -4.87
N ALA A 55 -5.20 9.25 -5.91
CA ALA A 55 -4.78 9.03 -7.29
C ALA A 55 -3.65 10.01 -7.71
N GLU A 56 -3.74 11.28 -7.33
CA GLU A 56 -2.73 12.31 -7.61
C GLU A 56 -1.38 12.00 -6.92
N LEU A 57 -1.40 11.63 -5.65
CA LEU A 57 -0.17 11.32 -4.90
C LEU A 57 0.50 10.03 -5.39
N ILE A 58 -0.28 9.04 -5.84
CA ILE A 58 0.28 7.85 -6.52
C ILE A 58 0.92 8.23 -7.85
N GLU A 59 0.32 9.13 -8.61
CA GLU A 59 0.90 9.65 -9.85
C GLU A 59 2.26 10.33 -9.59
N GLU A 60 2.34 11.15 -8.53
CA GLU A 60 3.58 11.82 -8.11
C GLU A 60 4.64 10.78 -7.69
N ALA A 61 4.27 9.80 -6.87
CA ALA A 61 5.17 8.72 -6.47
C ALA A 61 5.69 7.91 -7.67
N HIS A 62 4.83 7.62 -8.64
CA HIS A 62 5.20 6.94 -9.87
C HIS A 62 6.20 7.76 -10.69
N ALA A 63 5.92 9.05 -10.90
CA ALA A 63 6.80 9.92 -11.67
C ALA A 63 8.19 10.06 -11.04
N ALA A 64 8.29 10.06 -9.72
CA ALA A 64 9.53 10.16 -8.99
C ALA A 64 10.41 8.89 -9.02
N ASN A 65 9.78 7.70 -9.08
CA ASN A 65 10.46 6.44 -8.77
C ASN A 65 10.58 5.46 -9.94
N THR A 66 9.92 5.70 -11.08
CA THR A 66 9.84 4.67 -12.13
C THR A 66 10.05 5.23 -13.52
N SER A 67 10.99 4.63 -14.26
CA SER A 67 11.08 4.87 -15.70
C SER A 67 9.83 4.35 -16.42
N PRO A 68 9.23 5.11 -17.34
CA PRO A 68 8.07 4.64 -18.12
C PRO A 68 8.29 3.32 -18.85
N LYS A 69 9.54 2.98 -19.16
CA LYS A 69 9.93 1.71 -19.80
C LYS A 69 9.64 0.47 -18.95
N PHE A 70 9.72 0.60 -17.62
CA PHE A 70 9.56 -0.51 -16.68
C PHE A 70 8.15 -0.56 -16.05
N TYR A 71 7.34 0.47 -16.26
CA TYR A 71 5.96 0.53 -15.77
C TYR A 71 5.00 -0.05 -16.81
N ASN A 72 4.94 -1.37 -16.88
CA ASN A 72 4.30 -2.08 -17.98
C ASN A 72 3.31 -3.18 -17.56
N ASN A 73 3.11 -3.41 -16.27
CA ASN A 73 2.22 -4.44 -15.76
C ASN A 73 1.76 -4.15 -14.31
N GLU A 74 0.88 -5.00 -13.80
CA GLU A 74 0.32 -4.90 -12.45
C GLU A 74 1.37 -5.09 -11.34
N GLN A 75 2.41 -5.87 -11.60
CA GLN A 75 3.50 -6.04 -10.64
C GLN A 75 4.35 -4.77 -10.48
N ALA A 76 4.60 -4.06 -11.59
CA ALA A 76 5.26 -2.76 -11.53
C ALA A 76 4.39 -1.72 -10.77
N LEU A 77 3.07 -1.73 -10.99
CA LEU A 77 2.13 -0.94 -10.21
C LEU A 77 2.23 -1.28 -8.71
N ARG A 78 2.24 -2.57 -8.36
CA ARG A 78 2.39 -3.01 -6.96
C ARG A 78 3.65 -2.43 -6.32
N SER A 79 4.78 -2.50 -7.00
CA SER A 79 6.05 -1.96 -6.49
C SER A 79 5.97 -0.46 -6.20
N VAL A 80 5.35 0.31 -7.09
CA VAL A 80 5.12 1.76 -6.88
C VAL A 80 4.23 2.00 -5.67
N ILE A 81 3.13 1.24 -5.52
CA ILE A 81 2.22 1.40 -4.38
C ILE A 81 2.92 1.06 -3.07
N ILE A 82 3.71 -0.01 -3.02
CA ILE A 82 4.49 -0.37 -1.82
C ILE A 82 5.42 0.78 -1.40
N MET A 83 6.11 1.39 -2.35
CA MET A 83 6.99 2.54 -2.09
C MET A 83 6.19 3.79 -1.70
N ALA A 84 5.04 4.03 -2.31
CA ALA A 84 4.19 5.17 -2.01
C ALA A 84 3.62 5.13 -0.58
N TYR A 85 3.42 3.94 -0.01
CA TYR A 85 2.96 3.76 1.38
C TYR A 85 4.12 3.49 2.37
N LEU A 86 5.31 4.02 2.12
CA LEU A 86 6.52 3.77 2.92
C LEU A 86 6.33 4.07 4.42
N SER A 87 5.68 5.18 4.78
CA SER A 87 5.43 5.58 6.17
C SER A 87 4.45 4.68 6.93
N SER A 88 3.75 3.79 6.22
CA SER A 88 2.81 2.86 6.86
C SER A 88 3.47 1.88 7.81
N VAL A 89 4.78 1.70 7.77
CA VAL A 89 5.54 0.74 8.59
C VAL A 89 5.41 0.97 10.10
N ASP A 90 5.14 2.20 10.52
CA ASP A 90 4.99 2.55 11.93
C ASP A 90 3.64 2.09 12.51
N ASP A 91 2.60 2.04 11.67
CA ASP A 91 1.23 1.76 12.08
C ASP A 91 0.71 0.40 11.61
N TYR A 92 1.35 -0.23 10.62
CA TYR A 92 0.82 -1.40 9.93
C TYR A 92 1.84 -2.53 9.76
N CYS A 93 1.33 -3.76 9.84
CA CYS A 93 1.98 -4.93 9.26
C CYS A 93 1.47 -5.10 7.83
N ARG A 94 2.37 -5.11 6.84
CA ARG A 94 2.03 -5.31 5.42
C ARG A 94 2.14 -6.79 5.05
N PHE A 95 1.14 -7.26 4.29
CA PHE A 95 1.13 -8.58 3.64
C PHE A 95 0.89 -8.41 2.15
N GLU A 96 1.55 -9.23 1.35
CA GLU A 96 1.43 -9.26 -0.11
C GLU A 96 0.87 -10.62 -0.54
N GLU A 97 -0.03 -10.62 -1.54
CA GLU A 97 -0.62 -11.85 -2.08
C GLU A 97 -1.21 -12.78 -0.99
N LEU A 98 -1.86 -12.19 -0.01
CA LEU A 98 -2.45 -12.94 1.09
C LEU A 98 -3.69 -13.70 0.64
N ALA A 99 -3.71 -15.02 0.81
CA ALA A 99 -4.88 -15.83 0.53
C ALA A 99 -6.04 -15.43 1.46
N SER A 100 -7.19 -15.09 0.90
CA SER A 100 -8.38 -14.69 1.65
C SER A 100 -9.66 -15.05 0.87
N GLY A 101 -10.53 -15.81 1.49
CA GLY A 101 -11.75 -16.23 0.85
C GLY A 101 -11.51 -17.08 -0.40
N LYS A 102 -12.02 -16.64 -1.55
CA LYS A 102 -11.91 -17.30 -2.85
C LYS A 102 -10.74 -16.80 -3.70
N GLY A 103 -9.91 -15.90 -3.17
CA GLY A 103 -8.83 -15.27 -3.94
C GLY A 103 -7.66 -14.83 -3.08
N TYR A 104 -6.94 -13.86 -3.58
CA TYR A 104 -5.78 -13.26 -2.93
C TYR A 104 -5.98 -11.76 -2.83
N ILE A 105 -5.58 -11.20 -1.70
CA ILE A 105 -5.45 -9.76 -1.50
C ILE A 105 -4.10 -9.35 -2.08
N ASP A 106 -4.07 -8.39 -3.01
CA ASP A 106 -2.81 -7.92 -3.58
C ASP A 106 -1.90 -7.30 -2.49
N LEU A 107 -2.47 -6.40 -1.66
CA LEU A 107 -1.79 -5.79 -0.52
C LEU A 107 -2.76 -5.64 0.65
N LEU A 108 -2.38 -6.14 1.82
CA LEU A 108 -3.07 -5.90 3.09
C LEU A 108 -2.17 -5.09 4.02
N PHE A 109 -2.67 -3.96 4.48
CA PHE A 109 -2.10 -3.20 5.58
C PHE A 109 -2.95 -3.46 6.83
N LEU A 110 -2.48 -4.32 7.70
CA LEU A 110 -3.16 -4.68 8.95
C LEU A 110 -2.61 -3.80 10.08
N PRO A 111 -3.45 -3.02 10.77
CA PRO A 111 -2.98 -2.15 11.84
C PRO A 111 -2.26 -2.93 12.95
N THR A 112 -1.19 -2.37 13.47
CA THR A 112 -0.54 -2.88 14.69
C THR A 112 -1.49 -2.73 15.88
N LYS A 113 -1.21 -3.44 16.98
CA LYS A 113 -2.06 -3.39 18.18
C LYS A 113 -2.16 -1.99 18.82
N GLN A 114 -1.19 -1.13 18.54
CA GLN A 114 -1.16 0.25 19.05
C GLN A 114 -1.84 1.24 18.12
N SER A 115 -2.10 0.86 16.88
CA SER A 115 -2.73 1.75 15.89
C SER A 115 -4.26 1.65 15.93
N ALA A 116 -4.92 2.80 15.98
CA ALA A 116 -6.38 2.91 15.88
C ALA A 116 -6.88 3.10 14.44
N LYS A 117 -5.98 3.01 13.46
CA LYS A 117 -6.29 3.19 12.03
C LYS A 117 -7.06 1.98 11.46
N PRO A 118 -7.84 2.15 10.37
CA PRO A 118 -8.52 1.04 9.71
C PRO A 118 -7.53 0.09 9.01
N ALA A 119 -7.89 -1.18 8.85
CA ALA A 119 -7.18 -2.05 7.92
C ALA A 119 -7.43 -1.60 6.48
N LEU A 120 -6.39 -1.66 5.62
CA LEU A 120 -6.51 -1.33 4.21
C LEU A 120 -6.33 -2.61 3.39
N VAL A 121 -7.36 -2.99 2.66
CA VAL A 121 -7.33 -4.06 1.65
C VAL A 121 -7.20 -3.37 0.30
N ILE A 122 -6.07 -3.55 -0.37
CA ILE A 122 -5.78 -2.88 -1.63
C ILE A 122 -5.76 -3.90 -2.76
N GLU A 123 -6.56 -3.65 -3.77
CA GLU A 123 -6.61 -4.39 -5.01
C GLU A 123 -6.07 -3.53 -6.16
N LEU A 124 -5.17 -4.09 -6.94
CA LEU A 124 -4.52 -3.41 -8.04
C LEU A 124 -5.10 -3.88 -9.36
N LYS A 125 -5.27 -2.97 -10.30
CA LYS A 125 -5.74 -3.28 -11.65
C LYS A 125 -4.94 -2.53 -12.70
N TRP A 126 -4.78 -3.18 -13.82
CA TRP A 126 -4.09 -2.64 -14.98
C TRP A 126 -5.07 -2.54 -16.15
N ASN A 127 -5.31 -1.32 -16.66
CA ASN A 127 -6.27 -1.06 -17.74
C ASN A 127 -7.72 -1.47 -17.45
N LYS A 128 -8.14 -1.43 -16.18
CA LYS A 128 -9.52 -1.72 -15.76
C LYS A 128 -10.11 -0.48 -15.07
N SER A 129 -10.95 -0.63 -14.06
CA SER A 129 -11.45 0.47 -13.24
C SER A 129 -11.30 0.14 -11.76
N GLY A 130 -11.16 1.17 -10.93
CA GLY A 130 -11.14 1.01 -9.48
C GLY A 130 -12.43 0.40 -8.92
N GLU A 131 -13.58 0.66 -9.57
CA GLU A 131 -14.88 0.03 -9.22
C GLU A 131 -14.87 -1.48 -9.45
N LYS A 132 -14.22 -1.96 -10.53
CA LYS A 132 -14.06 -3.39 -10.77
C LYS A 132 -13.14 -4.04 -9.73
N ALA A 133 -12.13 -3.33 -9.25
CA ALA A 133 -11.28 -3.80 -8.18
C ALA A 133 -12.09 -4.01 -6.89
N ILE A 134 -12.83 -3.01 -6.44
CA ILE A 134 -13.67 -3.11 -5.23
C ILE A 134 -14.74 -4.20 -5.36
N ARG A 135 -15.40 -4.32 -6.51
CA ARG A 135 -16.39 -5.37 -6.74
C ARG A 135 -15.75 -6.77 -6.61
N GLN A 136 -14.55 -6.94 -7.12
CA GLN A 136 -13.80 -8.18 -6.97
C GLN A 136 -13.51 -8.48 -5.50
N GLU A 137 -13.11 -7.48 -4.69
CA GLU A 137 -12.88 -7.63 -3.25
C GLU A 137 -14.16 -8.08 -2.53
N GLU A 138 -15.31 -7.45 -2.84
CA GLU A 138 -16.60 -7.82 -2.25
C GLU A 138 -17.03 -9.24 -2.64
N GLU A 139 -16.92 -9.62 -3.91
CA GLU A 139 -17.29 -10.95 -4.42
C GLU A 139 -16.38 -12.08 -3.91
N GLN A 140 -15.11 -11.81 -3.70
CA GLN A 140 -14.11 -12.79 -3.26
C GLN A 140 -14.02 -12.91 -1.73
N GLN A 141 -14.80 -12.12 -0.99
CA GLN A 141 -14.82 -12.13 0.47
C GLN A 141 -13.43 -11.89 1.09
N TYR A 142 -12.73 -10.87 0.61
CA TYR A 142 -11.38 -10.54 1.10
C TYR A 142 -11.34 -10.17 2.59
N TRP A 143 -12.47 -9.77 3.20
CA TRP A 143 -12.57 -9.54 4.64
C TRP A 143 -12.35 -10.78 5.51
N LYS A 144 -12.32 -12.00 4.93
CA LYS A 144 -12.04 -13.23 5.69
C LYS A 144 -10.67 -13.24 6.38
N PHE A 145 -9.73 -12.41 5.96
CA PHE A 145 -8.51 -12.19 6.72
C PHE A 145 -8.81 -11.74 8.16
N ALA A 146 -9.89 -10.98 8.37
CA ALA A 146 -10.27 -10.48 9.68
C ALA A 146 -10.53 -11.62 10.68
N GLU A 147 -11.09 -12.75 10.24
CA GLU A 147 -11.27 -13.95 11.05
C GLU A 147 -9.90 -14.54 11.42
N THR A 148 -9.00 -14.70 10.44
CA THR A 148 -7.68 -15.28 10.62
C THR A 148 -6.83 -14.47 11.61
N PHE A 149 -6.86 -13.15 11.49
CA PHE A 149 -6.09 -12.24 12.35
C PHE A 149 -6.87 -11.77 13.58
N ARG A 150 -8.13 -12.23 13.78
CA ARG A 150 -9.05 -11.78 14.85
C ARG A 150 -9.18 -10.26 14.89
N TYR A 151 -9.19 -9.64 13.71
CA TYR A 151 -9.30 -8.20 13.56
C TYR A 151 -10.78 -7.78 13.64
N LYS A 152 -11.08 -6.77 14.46
CA LYS A 152 -12.44 -6.27 14.71
C LYS A 152 -12.61 -4.78 14.37
N GLY A 153 -11.56 -4.16 13.87
CA GLY A 153 -11.59 -2.74 13.49
C GLY A 153 -12.25 -2.49 12.13
N PRO A 154 -12.35 -1.23 11.73
CA PRO A 154 -12.88 -0.86 10.41
C PRO A 154 -11.95 -1.32 9.30
N ILE A 155 -12.53 -1.68 8.14
CA ILE A 155 -11.80 -2.13 6.95
C ILE A 155 -12.15 -1.20 5.80
N LEU A 156 -11.15 -0.68 5.13
CA LEU A 156 -11.28 0.05 3.86
C LEU A 156 -10.85 -0.84 2.70
N LEU A 157 -11.73 -0.98 1.72
CA LEU A 157 -11.47 -1.61 0.44
C LEU A 157 -10.99 -0.52 -0.52
N VAL A 158 -9.79 -0.67 -1.06
CA VAL A 158 -9.11 0.34 -1.88
C VAL A 158 -8.78 -0.24 -3.24
N GLY A 159 -9.51 0.17 -4.27
CA GLY A 159 -9.24 -0.23 -5.65
C GLY A 159 -8.37 0.81 -6.36
N ILE A 160 -7.16 0.44 -6.76
CA ILE A 160 -6.24 1.30 -7.51
C ILE A 160 -6.06 0.74 -8.91
N ASN A 161 -6.20 1.58 -9.93
CA ASN A 161 -6.00 1.20 -11.31
C ASN A 161 -5.08 2.18 -12.03
N TYR A 162 -4.22 1.65 -12.90
CA TYR A 162 -3.47 2.42 -13.88
C TYR A 162 -4.01 2.18 -15.29
N ASN A 163 -4.23 3.27 -16.03
CA ASN A 163 -4.67 3.22 -17.42
C ASN A 163 -3.54 3.65 -18.35
N THR A 164 -3.04 2.74 -19.17
CA THR A 164 -1.90 2.98 -20.07
C THR A 164 -2.20 3.95 -21.22
N LYS A 165 -3.48 4.09 -21.61
CA LYS A 165 -3.90 5.03 -22.68
C LYS A 165 -3.88 6.46 -22.19
N THR A 166 -4.43 6.70 -21.00
CA THR A 166 -4.48 8.05 -20.40
C THR A 166 -3.24 8.36 -19.57
N LYS A 167 -2.45 7.33 -19.24
CA LYS A 167 -1.29 7.40 -18.31
C LYS A 167 -1.68 7.96 -16.95
N LYS A 168 -2.86 7.61 -16.46
CA LYS A 168 -3.43 8.10 -15.21
C LYS A 168 -3.76 6.97 -14.26
N HIS A 169 -3.57 7.27 -12.96
CA HIS A 169 -4.09 6.44 -11.89
C HIS A 169 -5.53 6.85 -11.55
N THR A 170 -6.30 5.89 -11.08
CA THR A 170 -7.62 6.12 -10.50
C THR A 170 -7.73 5.32 -9.20
N CYS A 171 -8.43 5.87 -8.24
CA CYS A 171 -8.68 5.25 -6.95
C CYS A 171 -10.18 5.21 -6.66
N ARG A 172 -10.63 4.15 -5.98
CA ARG A 172 -11.94 4.04 -5.35
C ARG A 172 -11.76 3.46 -3.96
N ILE A 173 -12.50 4.00 -2.99
CA ILE A 173 -12.40 3.60 -1.58
C ILE A 173 -13.78 3.41 -1.01
N LYS A 174 -14.04 2.21 -0.45
CA LYS A 174 -15.27 1.89 0.27
C LYS A 174 -14.93 1.35 1.66
N GLU A 175 -15.82 1.59 2.59
CA GLU A 175 -15.80 0.91 3.89
C GLU A 175 -16.53 -0.43 3.77
N ALA A 176 -15.90 -1.51 4.21
CA ALA A 176 -16.54 -2.82 4.23
C ALA A 176 -17.73 -2.82 5.19
N ARG A 177 -18.85 -3.41 4.79
CA ARG A 177 -20.06 -3.48 5.62
C ARG A 177 -19.84 -4.44 6.78
N LYS A 178 -20.21 -4.01 8.00
CA LYS A 178 -20.12 -4.85 9.21
C LYS A 178 -20.96 -6.14 9.14
N GLU A 179 -21.98 -6.16 8.30
CA GLU A 179 -22.86 -7.33 8.12
C GLU A 179 -22.15 -8.53 7.46
N LEU A 180 -20.93 -8.33 6.98
CA LEU A 180 -20.11 -9.33 6.32
C LEU A 180 -18.96 -9.84 7.21
N LEU A 181 -18.84 -9.32 8.42
CA LEU A 181 -17.85 -9.70 9.44
C LEU A 181 -18.53 -10.48 10.59
#